data_63e012feb5799fed4e60d9ff90c827e3
#
_entry.id   63e012feb5799fed4e60d9ff90c827e3
#
_cell.length_a   1.000
_cell.length_b   1.000
_cell.length_c   1.000
_cell.angle_alpha   90.00
_cell.angle_beta   90.00
_cell.angle_gamma   90.00
#
_symmetry.space_group_name_H-M   'P 1'
#
loop_
_entity.id
_entity.type
_entity.pdbx_description
1 polymer ?
#
loop_
_entity_poly.entity_id
_entity_poly.type
_entity_poly.pdbx_seq_one_letter_code
_entity_poly.pdbx_strand_id
1 'polypeptide(L)'
;MVDIRDTLFKQVSGSKVTACIFSDGDGILCGIEQACAKAEELGLTVNYAAASGAALMSGDLVMEVCGGPKAIVEAEEVLMGIMSKPSGIATEASRFVHAAGGMRIVCGSWKKMPIEMKSCVRSAITLGGASVRICDEPMVYLDKNYVEILGGIQASLRAAEQLGDRKKVVQIRGKYENGDIVREAFSAVNAGADIIFVDTGKMSDIRLVCENLLPALKRWNEEFDYRDVKIAYAGGVKFEQIAELREIGVDIVGVGRAIIDAPLLDMHMDVVKVESNDSHAHKYDLLDKSELLIQGIRLQGGNLNVISNIIADEIGIDPDDVMVIDVRDSSVALDILQKQLDPNIFIGKEKAILDRLSQTDGVFVSDETRISSRGMLGWIVADEDEAADMFSELERGQQNTEKITQIIKKRAIVFPSGTEVEAGEIEDTNTPLLISKLTEAGFTAEAGPVLKDDLDLFTGKLRRAMDGAYGVLITTGGVGAENKDFSVESILRLDPTAATPYIAKFKVGEGRHRKEGIRIAVGQVGFTTLVALPGPNDEVALCADCLIEGLTKGWSKEVLAGRLAKLLRERLTEKMAGHHRHQIDNHSLEDNNKD
;
A
#
# COMPACT_ATOMS: atom_id res chain seq x y z
N MET A 1 -33.23 10.25 -8.55
CA MET A 1 -32.42 11.31 -7.89
C MET A 1 -31.18 11.45 -8.75
N VAL A 2 -30.83 12.65 -9.20
CA VAL A 2 -29.58 12.84 -9.99
C VAL A 2 -28.42 12.73 -9.00
N ASP A 3 -27.42 11.93 -9.32
CA ASP A 3 -26.21 11.80 -8.50
C ASP A 3 -25.44 13.13 -8.57
N ILE A 4 -25.15 13.72 -7.40
CA ILE A 4 -24.43 15.01 -7.31
C ILE A 4 -23.05 14.94 -7.96
N ARG A 5 -22.41 13.76 -7.95
CA ARG A 5 -21.09 13.52 -8.55
C ARG A 5 -21.08 13.72 -10.06
N ASP A 6 -22.20 13.43 -10.75
CA ASP A 6 -22.36 13.71 -12.19
C ASP A 6 -22.27 15.21 -12.50
N THR A 7 -22.69 16.06 -11.55
CA THR A 7 -22.57 17.51 -11.68
C THR A 7 -21.17 18.01 -11.31
N LEU A 8 -20.63 17.51 -10.19
CA LEU A 8 -19.32 17.93 -9.68
C LEU A 8 -18.18 17.58 -10.66
N PHE A 9 -18.24 16.37 -11.24
CA PHE A 9 -17.17 15.90 -12.14
C PHE A 9 -17.43 16.18 -13.62
N LYS A 10 -18.44 17.01 -13.96
CA LYS A 10 -18.82 17.26 -15.36
C LYS A 10 -17.64 17.74 -16.22
N GLN A 11 -16.82 18.63 -15.70
CA GLN A 11 -15.68 19.19 -16.44
C GLN A 11 -14.50 18.23 -16.57
N VAL A 12 -14.39 17.26 -15.65
CA VAL A 12 -13.30 16.27 -15.60
C VAL A 12 -13.80 14.84 -15.85
N SER A 13 -15.00 14.69 -16.38
CA SER A 13 -15.66 13.37 -16.60
C SER A 13 -14.86 12.45 -17.53
N GLY A 14 -14.07 13.02 -18.44
CA GLY A 14 -13.16 12.28 -19.32
C GLY A 14 -11.79 11.97 -18.72
N SER A 15 -11.48 12.47 -17.53
CA SER A 15 -10.17 12.25 -16.91
C SER A 15 -10.02 10.81 -16.44
N LYS A 16 -8.79 10.30 -16.52
CA LYS A 16 -8.37 9.03 -15.97
C LYS A 16 -7.68 9.28 -14.62
N VAL A 17 -8.24 8.73 -13.56
CA VAL A 17 -7.76 8.91 -12.18
C VAL A 17 -7.16 7.61 -11.69
N THR A 18 -5.96 7.67 -11.10
CA THR A 18 -5.34 6.56 -10.38
C THR A 18 -5.37 6.85 -8.89
N ALA A 19 -5.85 5.90 -8.11
CA ALA A 19 -5.89 5.98 -6.66
C ALA A 19 -5.30 4.73 -6.01
N CYS A 20 -4.69 4.92 -4.84
CA CYS A 20 -4.03 3.89 -4.06
C CYS A 20 -4.71 3.76 -2.69
N ILE A 21 -4.91 2.52 -2.24
CA ILE A 21 -5.37 2.20 -0.89
C ILE A 21 -4.16 1.75 -0.07
N PHE A 22 -3.95 2.38 1.08
CA PHE A 22 -2.87 2.08 2.00
C PHE A 22 -3.41 1.58 3.33
N SER A 23 -2.61 0.75 4.01
CA SER A 23 -2.90 0.32 5.38
C SER A 23 -2.40 1.35 6.39
N ASP A 24 -3.24 1.74 7.36
CA ASP A 24 -2.84 2.64 8.46
C ASP A 24 -2.29 1.89 9.67
N GLY A 25 -2.41 0.58 9.69
CA GLY A 25 -1.95 -0.28 10.76
C GLY A 25 -1.23 -1.54 10.30
N ASP A 26 -0.59 -2.23 11.25
CA ASP A 26 0.00 -3.53 11.01
C ASP A 26 -1.07 -4.62 11.14
N GLY A 27 -1.13 -5.57 10.19
CA GLY A 27 -2.16 -6.61 10.25
C GLY A 27 -2.11 -7.64 9.10
N ILE A 28 -3.16 -8.43 8.99
CA ILE A 28 -3.33 -9.46 7.95
C ILE A 28 -4.42 -9.03 6.99
N LEU A 29 -4.10 -8.91 5.72
CA LEU A 29 -5.05 -8.52 4.68
C LEU A 29 -6.07 -9.62 4.40
N CYS A 30 -7.35 -9.25 4.44
CA CYS A 30 -8.47 -10.13 4.09
C CYS A 30 -9.50 -9.38 3.25
N GLY A 31 -10.16 -10.06 2.31
CA GLY A 31 -11.22 -9.47 1.49
C GLY A 31 -10.75 -8.85 0.18
N ILE A 32 -9.48 -8.96 -0.17
CA ILE A 32 -8.90 -8.33 -1.37
C ILE A 32 -9.51 -8.86 -2.67
N GLU A 33 -9.82 -10.15 -2.78
CA GLU A 33 -10.45 -10.73 -3.98
C GLU A 33 -11.84 -10.15 -4.22
N GLN A 34 -12.60 -9.96 -3.13
CA GLN A 34 -13.93 -9.34 -3.20
C GLN A 34 -13.83 -7.84 -3.53
N ALA A 35 -12.79 -7.17 -3.01
CA ALA A 35 -12.52 -5.78 -3.33
C ALA A 35 -12.14 -5.61 -4.81
N CYS A 36 -11.30 -6.50 -5.37
CA CYS A 36 -10.97 -6.50 -6.80
C CYS A 36 -12.20 -6.69 -7.67
N ALA A 37 -13.01 -7.71 -7.37
CA ALA A 37 -14.25 -7.96 -8.11
C ALA A 37 -15.21 -6.76 -8.05
N LYS A 38 -15.29 -6.11 -6.88
CA LYS A 38 -16.13 -4.92 -6.71
C LYS A 38 -15.60 -3.69 -7.44
N ALA A 39 -14.28 -3.51 -7.48
CA ALA A 39 -13.66 -2.45 -8.28
C ALA A 39 -13.98 -2.63 -9.78
N GLU A 40 -13.90 -3.86 -10.30
CA GLU A 40 -14.26 -4.18 -11.68
C GLU A 40 -15.74 -3.92 -11.97
N GLU A 41 -16.66 -4.25 -11.04
CA GLU A 41 -18.08 -3.92 -11.15
C GLU A 41 -18.34 -2.40 -11.23
N LEU A 42 -17.52 -1.59 -10.55
CA LEU A 42 -17.56 -0.13 -10.61
C LEU A 42 -16.92 0.43 -11.90
N GLY A 43 -16.41 -0.42 -12.78
CA GLY A 43 -15.75 -0.01 -14.02
C GLY A 43 -14.31 0.46 -13.82
N LEU A 44 -13.68 0.09 -12.72
CA LEU A 44 -12.27 0.37 -12.46
C LEU A 44 -11.36 -0.74 -12.97
N THR A 45 -10.15 -0.36 -13.36
CA THR A 45 -9.06 -1.30 -13.64
C THR A 45 -8.21 -1.44 -12.37
N VAL A 46 -7.96 -2.67 -11.95
CA VAL A 46 -7.06 -2.97 -10.84
C VAL A 46 -5.64 -3.15 -11.42
N ASN A 47 -4.76 -2.20 -11.13
CA ASN A 47 -3.36 -2.25 -11.57
C ASN A 47 -2.49 -3.07 -10.61
N TYR A 48 -2.83 -3.03 -9.31
CA TYR A 48 -2.14 -3.77 -8.26
C TYR A 48 -3.13 -4.18 -7.17
N ALA A 49 -2.94 -5.37 -6.63
CA ALA A 49 -3.55 -5.84 -5.40
C ALA A 49 -2.54 -6.68 -4.62
N ALA A 50 -2.45 -6.45 -3.32
CA ALA A 50 -1.66 -7.27 -2.43
C ALA A 50 -2.28 -8.68 -2.31
N ALA A 51 -1.49 -9.68 -1.93
CA ALA A 51 -2.01 -11.04 -1.81
C ALA A 51 -2.93 -11.17 -0.59
N SER A 52 -3.96 -12.00 -0.71
CA SER A 52 -4.78 -12.41 0.44
C SER A 52 -3.91 -13.08 1.51
N GLY A 53 -4.09 -12.71 2.77
CA GLY A 53 -3.26 -13.18 3.87
C GLY A 53 -1.89 -12.49 3.99
N ALA A 54 -1.61 -11.48 3.17
CA ALA A 54 -0.37 -10.71 3.31
C ALA A 54 -0.31 -10.04 4.67
N ALA A 55 0.85 -10.13 5.31
CA ALA A 55 1.16 -9.32 6.48
C ALA A 55 1.45 -7.89 6.00
N LEU A 56 0.66 -6.94 6.45
CA LEU A 56 0.78 -5.53 6.16
C LEU A 56 1.45 -4.79 7.32
N MET A 57 2.21 -3.76 6.97
CA MET A 57 2.67 -2.72 7.89
C MET A 57 1.96 -1.41 7.56
N SER A 58 1.84 -0.52 8.55
CA SER A 58 1.33 0.83 8.32
C SER A 58 2.12 1.53 7.20
N GLY A 59 1.41 2.09 6.23
CA GLY A 59 1.95 2.70 5.01
C GLY A 59 2.11 1.73 3.83
N ASP A 60 1.76 0.45 3.99
CA ASP A 60 1.85 -0.50 2.87
C ASP A 60 0.72 -0.29 1.85
N LEU A 61 1.10 -0.36 0.57
CA LEU A 61 0.14 -0.37 -0.53
C LEU A 61 -0.66 -1.68 -0.53
N VAL A 62 -1.98 -1.54 -0.41
CA VAL A 62 -2.95 -2.65 -0.45
C VAL A 62 -3.47 -2.87 -1.86
N MET A 63 -3.86 -1.78 -2.55
CA MET A 63 -4.48 -1.86 -3.87
C MET A 63 -4.23 -0.57 -4.66
N GLU A 64 -4.01 -0.66 -5.97
CA GLU A 64 -4.04 0.47 -6.90
C GLU A 64 -5.15 0.26 -7.93
N VAL A 65 -6.01 1.24 -8.07
CA VAL A 65 -7.14 1.24 -9.02
C VAL A 65 -7.08 2.44 -9.93
N CYS A 66 -7.65 2.29 -11.13
CA CYS A 66 -7.68 3.34 -12.12
C CYS A 66 -9.02 3.38 -12.85
N GLY A 67 -9.57 4.58 -13.06
CA GLY A 67 -10.82 4.76 -13.76
C GLY A 67 -11.30 6.20 -13.80
N GLY A 68 -12.59 6.40 -14.08
CA GLY A 68 -13.19 7.73 -14.10
C GLY A 68 -13.37 8.33 -12.68
N PRO A 69 -13.42 9.67 -12.54
CA PRO A 69 -13.49 10.35 -11.24
C PRO A 69 -14.62 9.87 -10.34
N LYS A 70 -15.81 9.66 -10.90
CA LYS A 70 -16.98 9.20 -10.14
C LYS A 70 -16.76 7.79 -9.57
N ALA A 71 -16.26 6.86 -10.38
CA ALA A 71 -16.03 5.48 -9.97
C ALA A 71 -14.95 5.39 -8.88
N ILE A 72 -13.94 6.26 -8.93
CA ILE A 72 -12.89 6.33 -7.88
C ILE A 72 -13.48 6.74 -6.53
N VAL A 73 -14.33 7.78 -6.48
CA VAL A 73 -14.96 8.22 -5.22
C VAL A 73 -15.95 7.17 -4.70
N GLU A 74 -16.68 6.49 -5.57
CA GLU A 74 -17.53 5.36 -5.17
C GLU A 74 -16.72 4.19 -4.62
N ALA A 75 -15.54 3.93 -5.18
CA ALA A 75 -14.65 2.88 -4.71
C ALA A 75 -14.17 3.11 -3.27
N GLU A 76 -13.85 4.34 -2.89
CA GLU A 76 -13.45 4.67 -1.52
C GLU A 76 -14.53 4.27 -0.51
N GLU A 77 -15.80 4.61 -0.78
CA GLU A 77 -16.92 4.28 0.10
C GLU A 77 -17.15 2.76 0.28
N VAL A 78 -16.77 1.96 -0.72
CA VAL A 78 -17.13 0.54 -0.77
C VAL A 78 -15.96 -0.40 -0.49
N LEU A 79 -14.80 -0.17 -1.11
CA LEU A 79 -13.70 -1.12 -1.08
C LEU A 79 -13.07 -1.24 0.31
N MET A 80 -12.93 -0.13 1.02
CA MET A 80 -12.36 -0.16 2.37
C MET A 80 -13.22 -0.98 3.33
N GLY A 81 -14.55 -0.83 3.28
CA GLY A 81 -15.47 -1.62 4.11
C GLY A 81 -15.39 -3.13 3.86
N ILE A 82 -15.09 -3.54 2.62
CA ILE A 82 -14.91 -4.95 2.24
C ILE A 82 -13.64 -5.54 2.88
N MET A 83 -12.59 -4.75 3.04
CA MET A 83 -11.28 -5.22 3.52
C MET A 83 -11.02 -4.95 5.00
N SER A 84 -11.35 -3.75 5.51
CA SER A 84 -10.94 -3.30 6.85
C SER A 84 -11.45 -4.20 7.98
N LYS A 85 -12.73 -4.54 8.00
CA LYS A 85 -13.29 -5.38 9.08
C LYS A 85 -12.81 -6.84 9.01
N PRO A 86 -12.82 -7.52 7.86
CA PRO A 86 -12.26 -8.86 7.77
C PRO A 86 -10.77 -8.91 8.10
N SER A 87 -9.99 -7.91 7.69
CA SER A 87 -8.57 -7.83 8.02
C SER A 87 -8.32 -7.67 9.51
N GLY A 88 -9.11 -6.84 10.21
CA GLY A 88 -9.04 -6.75 11.66
C GLY A 88 -9.33 -8.07 12.37
N ILE A 89 -10.34 -8.82 11.90
CA ILE A 89 -10.67 -10.17 12.41
C ILE A 89 -9.52 -11.16 12.16
N ALA A 90 -8.94 -11.15 10.95
CA ALA A 90 -7.81 -12.03 10.62
C ALA A 90 -6.57 -11.69 11.46
N THR A 91 -6.31 -10.41 11.67
CA THR A 91 -5.21 -9.91 12.49
C THR A 91 -5.35 -10.38 13.95
N GLU A 92 -6.51 -10.20 14.55
CA GLU A 92 -6.72 -10.61 15.95
C GLU A 92 -6.72 -12.14 16.07
N ALA A 93 -7.28 -12.88 15.10
CA ALA A 93 -7.18 -14.33 15.08
C ALA A 93 -5.72 -14.81 15.04
N SER A 94 -4.89 -14.20 14.21
CA SER A 94 -3.46 -14.49 14.11
C SER A 94 -2.73 -14.19 15.42
N ARG A 95 -3.05 -13.10 16.07
CA ARG A 95 -2.49 -12.74 17.37
C ARG A 95 -2.75 -13.81 18.44
N PHE A 96 -3.99 -14.30 18.52
CA PHE A 96 -4.34 -15.41 19.42
C PHE A 96 -3.63 -16.71 19.06
N VAL A 97 -3.53 -17.06 17.78
CA VAL A 97 -2.86 -18.29 17.31
C VAL A 97 -1.37 -18.25 17.66
N HIS A 98 -0.70 -17.14 17.46
CA HIS A 98 0.72 -16.99 17.83
C HIS A 98 0.94 -17.15 19.34
N ALA A 99 0.08 -16.52 20.16
CA ALA A 99 0.18 -16.63 21.61
C ALA A 99 -0.12 -18.04 22.14
N ALA A 100 -0.94 -18.79 21.40
CA ALA A 100 -1.36 -20.13 21.77
C ALA A 100 -0.23 -21.18 21.71
N GLY A 101 0.83 -20.94 20.90
CA GLY A 101 2.02 -21.80 20.88
C GLY A 101 1.73 -23.29 20.63
N GLY A 102 0.81 -23.58 19.70
CA GLY A 102 0.41 -24.93 19.32
C GLY A 102 -0.97 -25.37 19.84
N MET A 103 -1.57 -24.72 20.84
CA MET A 103 -2.99 -24.93 21.18
C MET A 103 -3.88 -24.52 20.00
N ARG A 104 -4.94 -25.26 19.76
CA ARG A 104 -5.92 -24.94 18.71
C ARG A 104 -6.82 -23.78 19.16
N ILE A 105 -6.78 -22.68 18.44
CA ILE A 105 -7.71 -21.56 18.63
C ILE A 105 -8.94 -21.75 17.74
N VAL A 106 -10.13 -21.67 18.34
CA VAL A 106 -11.41 -21.88 17.66
C VAL A 106 -12.30 -20.66 17.86
N CYS A 107 -12.80 -20.09 16.78
CA CYS A 107 -13.79 -19.02 16.86
C CYS A 107 -15.16 -19.49 16.32
N GLY A 108 -16.05 -19.92 17.20
CA GLY A 108 -17.42 -20.32 16.85
C GLY A 108 -18.42 -19.16 16.81
N SER A 109 -18.01 -17.94 17.16
CA SER A 109 -18.92 -16.79 17.26
C SER A 109 -19.37 -16.23 15.91
N TRP A 110 -18.77 -16.65 14.80
CA TRP A 110 -19.23 -16.34 13.44
C TRP A 110 -20.71 -16.73 13.21
N LYS A 111 -21.22 -17.73 13.92
CA LYS A 111 -22.64 -18.13 13.83
C LYS A 111 -23.62 -17.05 14.31
N LYS A 112 -23.14 -16.07 15.09
CA LYS A 112 -23.94 -14.94 15.60
C LYS A 112 -23.98 -13.75 14.63
N MET A 113 -23.20 -13.80 13.55
CA MET A 113 -23.15 -12.73 12.54
C MET A 113 -24.38 -12.81 11.60
N PRO A 114 -24.78 -11.68 10.98
CA PRO A 114 -25.75 -11.66 9.88
C PRO A 114 -25.37 -12.65 8.78
N ILE A 115 -26.37 -13.16 8.08
CA ILE A 115 -26.17 -14.24 7.09
C ILE A 115 -25.14 -13.84 6.03
N GLU A 116 -25.23 -12.58 5.56
CA GLU A 116 -24.40 -11.98 4.52
C GLU A 116 -22.92 -11.91 4.95
N MET A 117 -22.67 -11.71 6.24
CA MET A 117 -21.31 -11.57 6.79
C MET A 117 -20.68 -12.91 7.19
N LYS A 118 -21.45 -14.00 7.30
CA LYS A 118 -20.92 -15.28 7.82
C LYS A 118 -19.76 -15.82 7.00
N SER A 119 -19.84 -15.71 5.68
CA SER A 119 -18.81 -16.21 4.78
C SER A 119 -17.51 -15.45 4.97
N CYS A 120 -17.53 -14.12 4.90
CA CYS A 120 -16.33 -13.30 5.01
C CYS A 120 -15.69 -13.40 6.40
N VAL A 121 -16.50 -13.44 7.48
CA VAL A 121 -15.99 -13.62 8.86
C VAL A 121 -15.32 -14.98 9.04
N ARG A 122 -15.88 -16.06 8.48
CA ARG A 122 -15.25 -17.39 8.51
C ARG A 122 -13.93 -17.42 7.75
N SER A 123 -13.90 -16.81 6.57
CA SER A 123 -12.66 -16.67 5.78
C SER A 123 -11.58 -15.89 6.55
N ALA A 124 -11.95 -14.79 7.18
CA ALA A 124 -11.03 -13.98 7.99
C ALA A 124 -10.47 -14.77 9.19
N ILE A 125 -11.31 -15.50 9.93
CA ILE A 125 -10.88 -16.34 11.04
C ILE A 125 -9.86 -17.39 10.56
N THR A 126 -10.15 -18.06 9.45
CA THR A 126 -9.29 -19.10 8.88
C THR A 126 -7.98 -18.53 8.35
N LEU A 127 -8.04 -17.36 7.69
CA LEU A 127 -6.88 -16.67 7.16
C LEU A 127 -5.92 -16.23 8.28
N GLY A 128 -6.46 -15.84 9.45
CA GLY A 128 -5.67 -15.57 10.65
C GLY A 128 -5.13 -16.83 11.35
N GLY A 129 -5.34 -18.03 10.79
CA GLY A 129 -4.84 -19.30 11.32
C GLY A 129 -5.72 -19.92 12.41
N ALA A 130 -6.83 -19.29 12.80
CA ALA A 130 -7.78 -19.88 13.75
C ALA A 130 -8.80 -20.77 13.03
N SER A 131 -9.35 -21.75 13.76
CA SER A 131 -10.36 -22.65 13.25
C SER A 131 -11.78 -22.13 13.45
N VAL A 132 -12.67 -22.44 12.50
CA VAL A 132 -14.12 -22.22 12.63
C VAL A 132 -14.85 -23.46 13.19
N ARG A 133 -14.13 -24.55 13.39
CA ARG A 133 -14.59 -25.85 13.92
C ARG A 133 -13.69 -26.31 15.05
N ILE A 134 -14.25 -27.06 15.98
CA ILE A 134 -13.55 -27.59 17.17
C ILE A 134 -12.49 -28.62 16.75
N CYS A 135 -12.80 -29.51 15.81
CA CYS A 135 -11.87 -30.42 15.17
C CYS A 135 -12.12 -30.51 13.66
N ASP A 136 -11.17 -31.09 12.93
CA ASP A 136 -11.24 -31.19 11.46
C ASP A 136 -12.05 -32.43 11.04
N GLU A 137 -12.05 -33.46 11.84
CA GLU A 137 -12.79 -34.68 11.60
C GLU A 137 -14.31 -34.46 11.64
N PRO A 138 -15.08 -35.35 11.04
CA PRO A 138 -16.53 -35.42 11.27
C PRO A 138 -16.84 -35.49 12.76
N MET A 139 -17.70 -34.62 13.27
CA MET A 139 -18.00 -34.55 14.70
C MET A 139 -19.50 -34.44 14.97
N VAL A 140 -19.91 -34.80 16.16
CA VAL A 140 -21.16 -34.41 16.79
C VAL A 140 -20.87 -33.51 17.97
N TYR A 141 -21.43 -32.31 17.98
CA TYR A 141 -21.27 -31.35 19.06
C TYR A 141 -22.51 -31.31 19.94
N LEU A 142 -22.39 -31.93 21.11
CA LEU A 142 -23.44 -32.00 22.13
C LEU A 142 -23.30 -30.77 23.04
N ASP A 143 -23.88 -29.67 22.60
CA ASP A 143 -23.89 -28.45 23.40
C ASP A 143 -24.86 -28.55 24.58
N LYS A 144 -24.89 -27.50 25.43
CA LYS A 144 -25.75 -27.42 26.61
C LYS A 144 -27.21 -27.73 26.34
N ASN A 145 -27.72 -27.43 25.15
CA ASN A 145 -29.12 -27.63 24.79
C ASN A 145 -29.36 -29.11 24.45
N TYR A 146 -28.45 -29.75 23.73
CA TYR A 146 -28.50 -31.20 23.50
C TYR A 146 -28.41 -31.97 24.80
N VAL A 147 -27.47 -31.58 25.68
CA VAL A 147 -27.31 -32.23 27.00
C VAL A 147 -28.56 -32.09 27.85
N GLU A 148 -29.22 -30.93 27.83
CA GLU A 148 -30.47 -30.73 28.58
C GLU A 148 -31.65 -31.53 27.98
N ILE A 149 -31.80 -31.47 26.66
CA ILE A 149 -32.90 -32.19 25.96
C ILE A 149 -32.80 -33.70 26.12
N LEU A 150 -31.58 -34.24 26.11
CA LEU A 150 -31.32 -35.69 26.20
C LEU A 150 -31.23 -36.20 27.64
N GLY A 151 -31.34 -35.33 28.63
CA GLY A 151 -31.38 -35.72 30.05
C GLY A 151 -30.03 -35.94 30.70
N GLY A 152 -28.97 -35.28 30.22
CA GLY A 152 -27.65 -35.27 30.84
C GLY A 152 -26.53 -35.76 29.94
N ILE A 153 -25.29 -35.72 30.45
CA ILE A 153 -24.06 -35.95 29.69
C ILE A 153 -23.99 -37.39 29.19
N GLN A 154 -24.19 -38.38 30.08
CA GLN A 154 -24.13 -39.78 29.72
C GLN A 154 -25.22 -40.20 28.70
N ALA A 155 -26.45 -39.68 28.87
CA ALA A 155 -27.55 -39.97 27.97
C ALA A 155 -27.27 -39.40 26.57
N SER A 156 -26.69 -38.19 26.50
CA SER A 156 -26.31 -37.52 25.23
C SER A 156 -25.22 -38.30 24.49
N LEU A 157 -24.20 -38.76 25.19
CA LEU A 157 -23.10 -39.51 24.60
C LEU A 157 -23.57 -40.91 24.13
N ARG A 158 -24.43 -41.60 24.92
CA ARG A 158 -25.07 -42.85 24.49
C ARG A 158 -25.93 -42.67 23.21
N ALA A 159 -26.69 -41.60 23.12
CA ALA A 159 -27.43 -41.30 21.91
C ALA A 159 -26.52 -41.09 20.69
N ALA A 160 -25.33 -40.53 20.89
CA ALA A 160 -24.33 -40.33 19.86
C ALA A 160 -23.52 -41.58 19.48
N GLU A 161 -23.60 -42.69 20.23
CA GLU A 161 -22.89 -43.94 19.89
C GLU A 161 -23.27 -44.50 18.51
N GLN A 162 -24.52 -44.28 18.09
CA GLN A 162 -25.02 -44.68 16.76
C GLN A 162 -24.35 -43.94 15.60
N LEU A 163 -23.63 -42.87 15.88
CA LEU A 163 -22.92 -42.04 14.88
C LEU A 163 -21.46 -42.48 14.66
N GLY A 164 -21.10 -43.63 15.17
CA GLY A 164 -19.91 -44.48 14.96
C GLY A 164 -18.58 -43.75 14.80
N ASP A 165 -18.31 -43.26 13.61
CA ASP A 165 -17.04 -42.69 13.14
C ASP A 165 -16.85 -41.20 13.46
N ARG A 166 -17.85 -40.58 14.10
CA ARG A 166 -17.78 -39.14 14.42
C ARG A 166 -17.15 -38.89 15.77
N LYS A 167 -16.26 -37.87 15.85
CA LYS A 167 -15.75 -37.36 17.12
C LYS A 167 -16.90 -36.82 17.98
N LYS A 168 -16.99 -37.26 19.22
CA LYS A 168 -18.01 -36.83 20.17
C LYS A 168 -17.46 -35.69 21.03
N VAL A 169 -17.98 -34.51 20.80
CA VAL A 169 -17.67 -33.30 21.58
C VAL A 169 -18.82 -33.02 22.52
N VAL A 170 -18.60 -33.00 23.82
CA VAL A 170 -19.63 -32.69 24.81
C VAL A 170 -19.29 -31.49 25.66
N GLN A 171 -20.24 -30.57 25.79
CA GLN A 171 -20.13 -29.38 26.62
C GLN A 171 -20.48 -29.72 28.07
N ILE A 172 -19.58 -29.37 29.00
CA ILE A 172 -19.78 -29.50 30.45
C ILE A 172 -19.80 -28.12 31.12
N ARG A 173 -20.59 -27.95 32.18
CA ARG A 173 -20.81 -26.67 32.84
C ARG A 173 -20.90 -26.73 34.36
N GLY A 174 -20.61 -27.87 34.99
CA GLY A 174 -20.79 -28.07 36.42
C GLY A 174 -22.26 -28.04 36.86
N LYS A 175 -23.18 -28.50 36.00
CA LYS A 175 -24.63 -28.51 36.28
C LYS A 175 -25.16 -29.85 36.71
N TYR A 176 -24.52 -30.90 36.24
CA TYR A 176 -24.84 -32.29 36.52
C TYR A 176 -23.89 -32.86 37.60
N GLU A 177 -23.97 -34.12 37.94
CA GLU A 177 -23.09 -34.81 38.92
C GLU A 177 -23.00 -34.02 40.26
N ASN A 178 -24.15 -33.55 40.77
CA ASN A 178 -24.28 -32.74 41.98
C ASN A 178 -23.54 -31.41 41.94
N GLY A 179 -23.35 -30.83 40.77
CA GLY A 179 -22.65 -29.54 40.58
C GLY A 179 -21.13 -29.65 40.57
N ASP A 180 -20.58 -30.83 40.49
CA ASP A 180 -19.14 -31.11 40.46
C ASP A 180 -18.64 -31.24 39.02
N ILE A 181 -17.92 -30.24 38.55
CA ILE A 181 -17.43 -30.16 37.15
C ILE A 181 -16.35 -31.21 36.86
N VAL A 182 -15.58 -31.65 37.88
CA VAL A 182 -14.57 -32.69 37.72
C VAL A 182 -15.27 -34.03 37.52
N ARG A 183 -16.32 -34.32 38.30
CA ARG A 183 -17.15 -35.55 38.10
C ARG A 183 -17.85 -35.52 36.76
N GLU A 184 -18.34 -34.37 36.30
CA GLU A 184 -18.90 -34.24 34.94
C GLU A 184 -17.85 -34.60 33.88
N ALA A 185 -16.60 -34.14 34.01
CA ALA A 185 -15.52 -34.47 33.09
C ALA A 185 -15.21 -35.97 33.06
N PHE A 186 -15.07 -36.59 34.21
CA PHE A 186 -14.87 -38.06 34.28
C PHE A 186 -16.06 -38.84 33.74
N SER A 187 -17.29 -38.42 34.03
CA SER A 187 -18.52 -38.99 33.50
C SER A 187 -18.57 -38.96 31.99
N ALA A 188 -18.15 -37.80 31.39
CA ALA A 188 -18.06 -37.62 29.96
C ALA A 188 -17.01 -38.55 29.31
N VAL A 189 -15.81 -38.64 29.88
CA VAL A 189 -14.75 -39.56 29.39
C VAL A 189 -15.22 -41.01 29.42
N ASN A 190 -15.78 -41.44 30.56
CA ASN A 190 -16.27 -42.84 30.72
C ASN A 190 -17.42 -43.15 29.77
N ALA A 191 -18.25 -42.17 29.40
CA ALA A 191 -19.35 -42.33 28.46
C ALA A 191 -18.92 -42.17 26.99
N GLY A 192 -17.63 -41.97 26.69
CA GLY A 192 -17.12 -42.03 25.33
C GLY A 192 -16.91 -40.68 24.65
N ALA A 193 -16.76 -39.56 25.37
CA ALA A 193 -16.40 -38.28 24.78
C ALA A 193 -14.96 -38.31 24.23
N ASP A 194 -14.74 -37.74 23.04
CA ASP A 194 -13.42 -37.55 22.45
C ASP A 194 -12.87 -36.12 22.81
N ILE A 195 -13.78 -35.16 22.96
CA ILE A 195 -13.43 -33.78 23.34
C ILE A 195 -14.38 -33.32 24.44
N ILE A 196 -13.82 -32.93 25.59
CA ILE A 196 -14.54 -32.33 26.71
C ILE A 196 -14.46 -30.83 26.58
N PHE A 197 -15.59 -30.16 26.44
CA PHE A 197 -15.67 -28.74 26.21
C PHE A 197 -16.19 -28.03 27.46
N VAL A 198 -15.28 -27.46 28.26
CA VAL A 198 -15.58 -26.66 29.46
C VAL A 198 -16.02 -25.28 29.05
N ASP A 199 -17.30 -24.94 29.14
CA ASP A 199 -17.87 -23.63 28.75
C ASP A 199 -18.53 -22.94 29.95
N THR A 200 -17.71 -22.63 30.97
CA THR A 200 -18.15 -21.94 32.19
C THR A 200 -17.68 -20.50 32.23
N GLY A 201 -16.62 -20.14 31.50
CA GLY A 201 -15.96 -18.83 31.58
C GLY A 201 -15.16 -18.61 32.86
N LYS A 202 -14.99 -19.65 33.69
CA LYS A 202 -14.26 -19.58 34.95
C LYS A 202 -12.94 -20.34 34.84
N MET A 203 -11.82 -19.64 35.00
CA MET A 203 -10.48 -20.23 35.01
C MET A 203 -10.30 -21.29 36.11
N SER A 204 -10.97 -21.12 37.26
CA SER A 204 -10.97 -22.11 38.34
C SER A 204 -11.50 -23.49 37.89
N ASP A 205 -12.56 -23.48 37.08
CA ASP A 205 -13.22 -24.73 36.68
C ASP A 205 -12.33 -25.51 35.70
N ILE A 206 -11.74 -24.81 34.68
CA ILE A 206 -10.83 -25.48 33.74
C ILE A 206 -9.55 -25.97 34.43
N ARG A 207 -9.01 -25.21 35.39
CA ARG A 207 -7.84 -25.60 36.16
C ARG A 207 -8.14 -26.87 36.95
N LEU A 208 -9.27 -26.92 37.67
CA LEU A 208 -9.70 -28.12 38.41
C LEU A 208 -9.87 -29.36 37.50
N VAL A 209 -10.47 -29.17 36.32
CA VAL A 209 -10.62 -30.26 35.34
C VAL A 209 -9.26 -30.76 34.87
N CYS A 210 -8.34 -29.88 34.48
CA CYS A 210 -7.01 -30.25 33.98
C CYS A 210 -6.18 -30.95 35.08
N GLU A 211 -6.14 -30.39 36.30
CA GLU A 211 -5.37 -30.92 37.43
C GLU A 211 -5.80 -32.36 37.81
N ASN A 212 -7.08 -32.69 37.66
CA ASN A 212 -7.60 -34.02 38.03
C ASN A 212 -7.64 -34.99 36.84
N LEU A 213 -8.04 -34.53 35.66
CA LEU A 213 -8.28 -35.41 34.52
C LEU A 213 -7.00 -35.74 33.75
N LEU A 214 -6.09 -34.76 33.49
CA LEU A 214 -4.87 -35.03 32.72
C LEU A 214 -3.98 -36.13 33.32
N PRO A 215 -3.71 -36.16 34.64
CA PRO A 215 -2.94 -37.24 35.24
C PRO A 215 -3.63 -38.60 35.13
N ALA A 216 -4.97 -38.63 35.16
CA ALA A 216 -5.74 -39.86 35.00
C ALA A 216 -5.68 -40.36 33.55
N LEU A 217 -5.86 -39.49 32.55
CA LEU A 217 -5.74 -39.79 31.13
C LEU A 217 -4.34 -40.32 30.78
N LYS A 218 -3.29 -39.69 31.31
CA LYS A 218 -1.90 -40.13 31.11
C LYS A 218 -1.70 -41.55 31.62
N ARG A 219 -2.14 -41.82 32.86
CA ARG A 219 -2.03 -43.16 33.46
C ARG A 219 -2.81 -44.22 32.65
N TRP A 220 -4.04 -43.88 32.22
CA TRP A 220 -4.86 -44.83 31.43
C TRP A 220 -4.24 -45.12 30.06
N ASN A 221 -3.59 -44.11 29.43
CA ASN A 221 -2.86 -44.32 28.19
C ASN A 221 -1.63 -45.23 28.37
N GLU A 222 -0.87 -45.04 29.47
CA GLU A 222 0.29 -45.86 29.79
C GLU A 222 -0.10 -47.32 30.14
N GLU A 223 -1.24 -47.55 30.82
CA GLU A 223 -1.66 -48.86 31.30
C GLU A 223 -2.52 -49.64 30.29
N PHE A 224 -3.32 -48.95 29.47
CA PHE A 224 -4.41 -49.58 28.71
C PHE A 224 -4.49 -49.16 27.24
N ASP A 225 -3.54 -48.40 26.71
CA ASP A 225 -3.62 -47.80 25.37
C ASP A 225 -4.98 -47.08 25.15
N TYR A 226 -5.33 -46.25 26.11
CA TYR A 226 -6.63 -45.58 26.13
C TYR A 226 -6.66 -44.51 25.02
N ARG A 227 -7.84 -44.09 24.58
CA ARG A 227 -8.00 -43.10 23.51
C ARG A 227 -7.51 -41.71 23.91
N ASP A 228 -7.05 -40.95 22.91
CA ASP A 228 -6.63 -39.55 23.05
C ASP A 228 -7.88 -38.66 23.26
N VAL A 229 -8.10 -38.23 24.50
CA VAL A 229 -9.19 -37.30 24.87
C VAL A 229 -8.64 -35.90 24.98
N LYS A 230 -9.23 -34.96 24.25
CA LYS A 230 -8.83 -33.53 24.24
C LYS A 230 -9.67 -32.69 25.20
N ILE A 231 -9.05 -31.71 25.81
CA ILE A 231 -9.72 -30.73 26.70
C ILE A 231 -9.85 -29.38 25.97
N ALA A 232 -11.08 -28.91 25.86
CA ALA A 232 -11.41 -27.63 25.27
C ALA A 232 -12.00 -26.68 26.32
N TYR A 233 -11.67 -25.38 26.21
CA TYR A 233 -12.17 -24.34 27.12
C TYR A 233 -12.76 -23.16 26.37
N ALA A 234 -13.87 -22.60 26.83
CA ALA A 234 -14.47 -21.36 26.34
C ALA A 234 -15.25 -20.61 27.44
N GLY A 235 -15.86 -19.50 27.05
CA GLY A 235 -16.70 -18.71 27.93
C GLY A 235 -16.14 -17.30 28.18
N GLY A 236 -15.73 -16.60 27.11
CA GLY A 236 -15.23 -15.24 27.19
C GLY A 236 -13.74 -15.13 27.47
N VAL A 237 -12.97 -16.03 26.89
CA VAL A 237 -11.51 -16.08 27.01
C VAL A 237 -10.89 -14.76 26.53
N LYS A 238 -10.00 -14.21 27.37
CA LYS A 238 -9.21 -13.01 27.11
C LYS A 238 -7.79 -13.38 26.67
N PHE A 239 -7.13 -12.47 25.99
CA PHE A 239 -5.78 -12.68 25.46
C PHE A 239 -4.76 -13.05 26.55
N GLU A 240 -4.83 -12.38 27.69
CA GLU A 240 -3.91 -12.57 28.83
C GLU A 240 -4.02 -13.97 29.46
N GLN A 241 -5.10 -14.69 29.21
CA GLN A 241 -5.34 -16.03 29.74
C GLN A 241 -4.72 -17.15 28.90
N ILE A 242 -4.28 -16.85 27.66
CA ILE A 242 -3.79 -17.86 26.72
C ILE A 242 -2.55 -18.58 27.23
N ALA A 243 -1.60 -17.86 27.83
CA ALA A 243 -0.39 -18.45 28.39
C ALA A 243 -0.72 -19.44 29.52
N GLU A 244 -1.59 -19.05 30.45
CA GLU A 244 -2.03 -19.89 31.55
C GLU A 244 -2.78 -21.14 31.05
N LEU A 245 -3.69 -21.00 30.08
CA LEU A 245 -4.43 -22.13 29.49
C LEU A 245 -3.49 -23.15 28.85
N ARG A 246 -2.42 -22.67 28.23
CA ARG A 246 -1.38 -23.56 27.68
C ARG A 246 -0.62 -24.30 28.79
N GLU A 247 -0.23 -23.60 29.85
CA GLU A 247 0.52 -24.19 30.96
C GLU A 247 -0.26 -25.28 31.72
N ILE A 248 -1.57 -25.11 31.89
CA ILE A 248 -2.42 -26.11 32.54
C ILE A 248 -2.81 -27.25 31.61
N GLY A 249 -2.39 -27.27 30.34
CA GLY A 249 -2.55 -28.38 29.42
C GLY A 249 -3.88 -28.42 28.66
N VAL A 250 -4.49 -27.27 28.37
CA VAL A 250 -5.66 -27.18 27.49
C VAL A 250 -5.24 -27.37 26.03
N ASP A 251 -5.95 -28.22 25.27
CA ASP A 251 -5.66 -28.52 23.87
C ASP A 251 -6.32 -27.49 22.91
N ILE A 252 -7.55 -27.07 23.23
CA ILE A 252 -8.40 -26.29 22.36
C ILE A 252 -9.00 -25.10 23.13
N VAL A 253 -8.88 -23.90 22.59
CA VAL A 253 -9.43 -22.70 23.22
C VAL A 253 -10.45 -22.02 22.31
N GLY A 254 -11.66 -21.88 22.83
CA GLY A 254 -12.75 -21.18 22.15
C GLY A 254 -12.69 -19.68 22.42
N VAL A 255 -12.21 -18.89 21.45
CA VAL A 255 -12.16 -17.43 21.50
C VAL A 255 -13.26 -16.87 20.62
N GLY A 256 -14.25 -16.25 21.22
CA GLY A 256 -15.41 -15.75 20.49
C GLY A 256 -15.35 -14.27 20.19
N ARG A 257 -15.85 -13.46 21.14
CA ARG A 257 -16.03 -12.01 20.96
C ARG A 257 -14.72 -11.27 20.70
N ALA A 258 -13.66 -11.65 21.36
CA ALA A 258 -12.38 -10.97 21.18
C ALA A 258 -11.92 -10.98 19.71
N ILE A 259 -12.20 -12.06 18.96
CA ILE A 259 -11.86 -12.13 17.53
C ILE A 259 -12.90 -11.39 16.67
N ILE A 260 -14.20 -11.66 16.83
CA ILE A 260 -15.20 -11.06 15.92
C ILE A 260 -15.45 -9.56 16.15
N ASP A 261 -15.26 -9.11 17.39
CA ASP A 261 -15.38 -7.69 17.77
C ASP A 261 -14.04 -6.92 17.61
N ALA A 262 -13.01 -7.56 17.03
CA ALA A 262 -11.73 -6.92 16.75
C ALA A 262 -11.90 -5.56 16.06
N PRO A 263 -11.06 -4.56 16.34
CA PRO A 263 -11.07 -3.30 15.62
C PRO A 263 -10.86 -3.51 14.13
N LEU A 264 -11.22 -2.53 13.32
CA LEU A 264 -10.88 -2.50 11.91
C LEU A 264 -9.35 -2.49 11.76
N LEU A 265 -8.81 -3.13 10.72
CA LEU A 265 -7.52 -2.71 10.20
C LEU A 265 -7.81 -1.48 9.35
N ASP A 266 -7.43 -0.32 9.85
CA ASP A 266 -7.75 0.95 9.23
C ASP A 266 -6.97 1.13 7.93
N MET A 267 -7.60 1.79 6.95
CA MET A 267 -7.07 1.99 5.61
C MET A 267 -7.55 3.34 5.09
N HIS A 268 -6.78 3.98 4.24
CA HIS A 268 -7.19 5.18 3.52
C HIS A 268 -6.93 5.03 2.02
N MET A 269 -7.61 5.85 1.23
CA MET A 269 -7.46 5.89 -0.22
C MET A 269 -7.05 7.29 -0.67
N ASP A 270 -5.94 7.38 -1.40
CA ASP A 270 -5.41 8.62 -1.95
C ASP A 270 -5.42 8.60 -3.47
N VAL A 271 -5.84 9.72 -4.07
CA VAL A 271 -5.67 9.96 -5.50
C VAL A 271 -4.21 10.35 -5.75
N VAL A 272 -3.48 9.49 -6.45
CA VAL A 272 -2.04 9.69 -6.73
C VAL A 272 -1.78 10.30 -8.10
N LYS A 273 -2.75 10.21 -9.03
CA LYS A 273 -2.61 10.76 -10.38
C LYS A 273 -3.96 11.09 -11.01
N VAL A 274 -4.03 12.24 -11.70
CA VAL A 274 -5.17 12.62 -12.54
C VAL A 274 -4.62 12.94 -13.93
N GLU A 275 -5.07 12.18 -14.94
CA GLU A 275 -4.72 12.40 -16.35
C GLU A 275 -5.96 12.95 -17.05
N SER A 276 -5.90 14.19 -17.51
CA SER A 276 -6.99 14.78 -18.30
C SER A 276 -7.07 14.12 -19.67
N ASN A 277 -8.30 13.83 -20.11
CA ASN A 277 -8.55 13.23 -21.43
C ASN A 277 -8.64 14.29 -22.54
N ASP A 278 -8.03 15.45 -22.34
CA ASP A 278 -7.90 16.45 -23.39
C ASP A 278 -6.97 15.91 -24.49
N SER A 279 -7.48 14.92 -25.22
CA SER A 279 -6.80 14.27 -26.34
C SER A 279 -6.61 15.17 -27.57
N HIS A 280 -6.94 16.45 -27.45
CA HIS A 280 -6.75 17.46 -28.51
C HIS A 280 -6.02 18.73 -28.05
N ALA A 281 -5.74 18.92 -26.76
CA ALA A 281 -4.96 20.04 -26.27
C ALA A 281 -3.52 19.57 -26.00
N HIS A 282 -2.67 19.65 -27.00
CA HIS A 282 -1.22 19.51 -26.82
C HIS A 282 -0.70 20.75 -26.11
N LYS A 283 -0.66 20.72 -24.76
CA LYS A 283 -0.11 21.83 -23.98
C LYS A 283 1.40 21.85 -24.10
N TYR A 284 1.93 22.96 -24.55
CA TYR A 284 3.37 23.20 -24.68
C TYR A 284 3.85 24.09 -23.54
N ASP A 285 5.04 23.80 -23.04
CA ASP A 285 5.70 24.62 -22.02
C ASP A 285 6.26 25.89 -22.66
N LEU A 286 5.89 27.05 -22.14
CA LEU A 286 6.34 28.35 -22.61
C LEU A 286 7.82 28.67 -22.30
N LEU A 287 8.51 27.78 -21.54
CA LEU A 287 9.94 27.91 -21.22
C LEU A 287 10.33 29.29 -20.71
N ASP A 288 9.64 29.81 -19.71
CA ASP A 288 9.85 31.18 -19.14
C ASP A 288 9.70 32.34 -20.13
N LYS A 289 9.00 32.15 -21.26
CA LYS A 289 8.72 33.19 -22.27
C LYS A 289 7.22 33.44 -22.36
N SER A 290 6.68 33.96 -21.29
CA SER A 290 5.25 34.19 -21.07
C SER A 290 4.81 35.65 -21.38
N GLU A 291 5.73 36.52 -21.76
CA GLU A 291 5.46 37.93 -21.99
C GLU A 291 4.86 38.20 -23.37
N LEU A 292 3.76 38.94 -23.40
CA LEU A 292 3.10 39.50 -24.57
C LEU A 292 3.28 41.03 -24.55
N LEU A 293 3.78 41.62 -25.65
CA LEU A 293 4.00 43.07 -25.77
C LEU A 293 3.12 43.64 -26.88
N ILE A 294 2.20 44.53 -26.53
CA ILE A 294 1.43 45.34 -27.50
C ILE A 294 2.14 46.65 -27.72
N GLN A 295 2.64 46.88 -28.92
CA GLN A 295 3.35 48.08 -29.32
C GLN A 295 2.47 48.95 -30.22
N GLY A 296 2.66 50.29 -30.17
CA GLY A 296 1.88 51.24 -30.96
C GLY A 296 0.48 51.51 -30.40
N ILE A 297 0.17 51.03 -29.20
CA ILE A 297 -1.09 51.27 -28.50
C ILE A 297 -0.99 52.56 -27.68
N ARG A 298 -2.06 53.40 -27.69
CA ARG A 298 -2.13 54.60 -26.87
C ARG A 298 -3.31 54.52 -25.91
N LEU A 299 -3.06 54.80 -24.64
CA LEU A 299 -4.06 54.79 -23.59
C LEU A 299 -4.40 56.20 -23.12
N GLN A 300 -5.69 56.53 -23.05
CA GLN A 300 -6.21 57.76 -22.46
C GLN A 300 -7.39 57.41 -21.53
N GLY A 301 -7.07 57.12 -20.29
CA GLY A 301 -8.07 56.67 -19.30
C GLY A 301 -8.55 55.23 -19.47
N GLY A 302 -7.89 54.43 -20.31
CA GLY A 302 -8.22 53.03 -20.53
C GLY A 302 -7.99 52.18 -19.28
N ASN A 303 -8.89 51.23 -19.04
CA ASN A 303 -8.78 50.30 -17.91
C ASN A 303 -7.91 49.09 -18.28
N LEU A 304 -6.78 48.93 -17.60
CA LEU A 304 -5.82 47.87 -17.87
C LEU A 304 -6.39 46.46 -17.65
N ASN A 305 -7.30 46.29 -16.69
CA ASN A 305 -7.96 45.00 -16.46
C ASN A 305 -8.89 44.61 -17.62
N VAL A 306 -9.42 45.59 -18.36
CA VAL A 306 -10.21 45.30 -19.57
C VAL A 306 -9.30 44.77 -20.67
N ILE A 307 -8.08 45.30 -20.79
CA ILE A 307 -7.09 44.84 -21.77
C ILE A 307 -6.69 43.38 -21.48
N SER A 308 -6.34 43.05 -20.24
CA SER A 308 -5.99 41.67 -19.86
C SER A 308 -7.15 40.71 -20.07
N ASN A 309 -8.39 41.10 -19.70
CA ASN A 309 -9.58 40.28 -19.89
C ASN A 309 -9.88 40.01 -21.38
N ILE A 310 -9.70 41.00 -22.26
CA ILE A 310 -9.90 40.79 -23.70
C ILE A 310 -8.91 39.77 -24.25
N ILE A 311 -7.66 39.83 -23.82
CA ILE A 311 -6.64 38.84 -24.23
C ILE A 311 -6.99 37.47 -23.70
N ALA A 312 -7.31 37.34 -22.40
CA ALA A 312 -7.71 36.09 -21.79
C ALA A 312 -8.90 35.45 -22.51
N ASP A 313 -9.94 36.24 -22.79
CA ASP A 313 -11.12 35.79 -23.52
C ASP A 313 -10.79 35.29 -24.93
N GLU A 314 -9.94 36.03 -25.69
CA GLU A 314 -9.61 35.64 -27.06
C GLU A 314 -8.75 34.38 -27.14
N ILE A 315 -7.88 34.16 -26.17
CA ILE A 315 -7.05 32.98 -26.09
C ILE A 315 -7.67 31.87 -25.23
N GLY A 316 -8.86 32.12 -24.64
CA GLY A 316 -9.64 31.09 -23.94
C GLY A 316 -9.03 30.61 -22.63
N ILE A 317 -8.37 31.50 -21.87
CA ILE A 317 -7.81 31.22 -20.53
C ILE A 317 -8.52 32.04 -19.46
N ASP A 318 -8.26 31.69 -18.18
CA ASP A 318 -8.83 32.47 -17.08
C ASP A 318 -8.30 33.90 -17.07
N PRO A 319 -9.14 34.96 -16.91
CA PRO A 319 -8.70 36.32 -16.77
C PRO A 319 -7.63 36.56 -15.70
N ASP A 320 -7.65 35.80 -14.61
CA ASP A 320 -6.67 35.86 -13.53
C ASP A 320 -5.28 35.34 -13.96
N ASP A 321 -5.20 34.63 -15.08
CA ASP A 321 -3.94 34.12 -15.66
C ASP A 321 -3.27 35.12 -16.62
N VAL A 322 -3.83 36.33 -16.82
CA VAL A 322 -3.25 37.37 -17.66
C VAL A 322 -3.04 38.64 -16.85
N MET A 323 -1.79 39.02 -16.65
CA MET A 323 -1.42 40.14 -15.81
C MET A 323 -0.71 41.25 -16.62
N VAL A 324 -1.18 42.49 -16.53
CA VAL A 324 -0.43 43.65 -17.07
C VAL A 324 0.77 43.91 -16.15
N ILE A 325 1.98 43.81 -16.71
CA ILE A 325 3.23 43.95 -15.96
C ILE A 325 3.92 45.31 -16.18
N ASP A 326 3.72 45.95 -17.34
CA ASP A 326 4.30 47.26 -17.61
C ASP A 326 3.43 48.04 -18.61
N VAL A 327 3.41 49.38 -18.46
CA VAL A 327 2.75 50.30 -19.39
C VAL A 327 3.68 51.48 -19.64
N ARG A 328 4.09 51.68 -20.89
CA ARG A 328 4.95 52.82 -21.32
C ARG A 328 4.28 53.56 -22.46
N ASP A 329 4.79 54.74 -22.78
CA ASP A 329 4.23 55.76 -23.69
C ASP A 329 3.37 55.25 -24.88
N SER A 330 3.75 54.14 -25.49
CA SER A 330 3.03 53.54 -26.62
C SER A 330 3.07 52.00 -26.57
N SER A 331 3.21 51.41 -25.39
CA SER A 331 3.22 49.94 -25.25
C SER A 331 2.61 49.46 -23.94
N VAL A 332 2.01 48.27 -24.00
CA VAL A 332 1.51 47.51 -22.84
C VAL A 332 2.16 46.13 -22.86
N ALA A 333 2.82 45.78 -21.76
CA ALA A 333 3.37 44.44 -21.57
C ALA A 333 2.48 43.66 -20.62
N LEU A 334 2.19 42.41 -20.99
CA LEU A 334 1.40 41.47 -20.21
C LEU A 334 2.19 40.19 -20.02
N ASP A 335 1.95 39.51 -18.91
CA ASP A 335 2.48 38.20 -18.64
C ASP A 335 1.35 37.16 -18.57
N ILE A 336 1.56 36.02 -19.21
CA ILE A 336 0.66 34.87 -19.17
C ILE A 336 1.17 33.95 -18.04
N LEU A 337 0.39 33.78 -16.97
CA LEU A 337 0.82 33.06 -15.78
C LEU A 337 0.75 31.54 -15.96
N GLN A 338 0.01 31.05 -16.95
CA GLN A 338 0.02 29.63 -17.31
C GLN A 338 1.32 29.27 -18.01
N LYS A 339 2.05 28.30 -17.44
CA LYS A 339 3.31 27.80 -18.02
C LYS A 339 3.11 26.93 -19.27
N GLN A 340 1.96 26.32 -19.40
CA GLN A 340 1.64 25.39 -20.49
C GLN A 340 0.34 25.83 -21.17
N LEU A 341 0.41 26.11 -22.46
CA LEU A 341 -0.72 26.48 -23.31
C LEU A 341 -0.84 25.58 -24.53
N ASP A 342 -2.08 25.38 -24.98
CA ASP A 342 -2.35 24.80 -26.30
C ASP A 342 -2.13 25.86 -27.39
N PRO A 343 -1.21 25.66 -28.35
CA PRO A 343 -1.00 26.61 -29.41
C PRO A 343 -2.24 26.94 -30.21
N ASN A 344 -3.17 26.00 -30.36
CA ASN A 344 -4.42 26.18 -31.10
C ASN A 344 -5.29 27.35 -30.57
N ILE A 345 -5.13 27.73 -29.31
CA ILE A 345 -5.96 28.79 -28.70
C ILE A 345 -5.46 30.18 -29.00
N PHE A 346 -4.17 30.36 -29.35
CA PHE A 346 -3.58 31.71 -29.53
C PHE A 346 -2.99 31.97 -30.91
N ILE A 347 -2.67 30.96 -31.72
CA ILE A 347 -2.10 31.16 -33.08
C ILE A 347 -3.07 31.97 -33.93
N GLY A 348 -2.55 33.05 -34.58
CA GLY A 348 -3.31 33.87 -35.47
C GLY A 348 -4.33 34.80 -34.81
N LYS A 349 -4.30 34.97 -33.47
CA LYS A 349 -5.29 35.76 -32.72
C LYS A 349 -5.01 37.28 -32.69
N GLU A 350 -3.88 37.75 -33.21
CA GLU A 350 -3.51 39.16 -33.16
C GLU A 350 -4.64 40.06 -33.63
N LYS A 351 -5.18 39.81 -34.85
CA LYS A 351 -6.23 40.64 -35.42
C LYS A 351 -7.48 40.70 -34.55
N ALA A 352 -7.95 39.57 -34.07
CA ALA A 352 -9.13 39.50 -33.20
C ALA A 352 -8.94 40.29 -31.89
N ILE A 353 -7.76 40.18 -31.29
CA ILE A 353 -7.41 40.95 -30.08
C ILE A 353 -7.37 42.46 -30.38
N LEU A 354 -6.67 42.88 -31.44
CA LEU A 354 -6.56 44.30 -31.80
C LEU A 354 -7.91 44.93 -32.21
N ASP A 355 -8.77 44.17 -32.91
CA ASP A 355 -10.13 44.62 -33.26
C ASP A 355 -10.98 44.86 -32.00
N ARG A 356 -10.93 43.96 -31.00
CA ARG A 356 -11.63 44.14 -29.71
C ARG A 356 -11.05 45.30 -28.90
N LEU A 357 -9.73 45.45 -28.86
CA LEU A 357 -9.08 46.56 -28.16
C LEU A 357 -9.45 47.91 -28.76
N SER A 358 -9.59 47.99 -30.10
CA SER A 358 -9.99 49.22 -30.79
C SER A 358 -11.42 49.69 -30.44
N GLN A 359 -12.27 48.80 -29.98
CA GLN A 359 -13.65 49.08 -29.54
C GLN A 359 -13.74 49.44 -28.05
N THR A 360 -12.61 49.46 -27.35
CA THR A 360 -12.57 49.69 -25.89
C THR A 360 -12.35 51.17 -25.58
N ASP A 361 -13.18 51.71 -24.69
CA ASP A 361 -13.08 53.11 -24.27
C ASP A 361 -11.70 53.45 -23.69
N GLY A 362 -11.10 54.50 -24.19
CA GLY A 362 -9.79 54.98 -23.75
C GLY A 362 -8.58 54.20 -24.29
N VAL A 363 -8.81 53.26 -25.21
CA VAL A 363 -7.78 52.48 -25.89
C VAL A 363 -7.75 52.86 -27.37
N PHE A 364 -6.60 53.30 -27.90
CA PHE A 364 -6.43 53.68 -29.28
C PHE A 364 -5.46 52.75 -29.99
N VAL A 365 -5.96 52.03 -30.98
CA VAL A 365 -5.26 51.11 -31.87
C VAL A 365 -5.13 51.77 -33.23
N SER A 366 -4.00 51.64 -33.89
CA SER A 366 -3.72 52.16 -35.25
C SER A 366 -3.19 51.03 -36.13
N ASP A 367 -3.03 51.31 -37.43
CA ASP A 367 -2.43 50.35 -38.39
C ASP A 367 -0.97 49.98 -38.05
N GLU A 368 -0.33 50.75 -37.17
CA GLU A 368 1.02 50.47 -36.69
C GLU A 368 1.04 49.65 -35.39
N THR A 369 -0.13 49.44 -34.77
CA THR A 369 -0.22 48.63 -33.54
C THR A 369 0.03 47.15 -33.86
N ARG A 370 0.93 46.53 -33.08
CA ARG A 370 1.32 45.11 -33.26
C ARG A 370 1.43 44.42 -31.90
N ILE A 371 1.14 43.13 -31.92
CA ILE A 371 1.45 42.28 -30.80
C ILE A 371 2.77 41.54 -31.09
N SER A 372 3.63 41.42 -30.12
CA SER A 372 4.87 40.65 -30.25
C SER A 372 5.17 39.88 -28.97
N SER A 373 5.84 38.75 -29.11
CA SER A 373 6.35 37.96 -28.01
C SER A 373 7.62 37.23 -28.42
N ARG A 374 8.34 36.74 -27.44
CA ARG A 374 9.47 35.82 -27.67
C ARG A 374 9.02 34.39 -27.48
N GLY A 375 9.48 33.48 -28.34
CA GLY A 375 9.11 32.06 -28.28
C GLY A 375 7.73 31.78 -28.88
N MET A 376 7.06 30.77 -28.38
CA MET A 376 5.83 30.21 -28.97
C MET A 376 4.65 31.19 -28.97
N LEU A 377 4.51 32.04 -27.95
CA LEU A 377 3.48 33.08 -27.93
C LEU A 377 3.61 34.07 -29.09
N GLY A 378 4.79 34.18 -29.71
CA GLY A 378 4.98 35.01 -30.90
C GLY A 378 4.19 34.56 -32.11
N TRP A 379 3.67 33.32 -32.12
CA TRP A 379 2.82 32.78 -33.20
C TRP A 379 1.40 33.38 -33.20
N ILE A 380 1.07 34.18 -32.22
CA ILE A 380 -0.19 34.93 -32.17
C ILE A 380 -0.40 35.82 -33.41
N VAL A 381 0.69 36.23 -34.09
CA VAL A 381 0.70 37.09 -35.28
C VAL A 381 0.69 36.30 -36.60
N ALA A 382 0.71 34.96 -36.58
CA ALA A 382 0.74 34.14 -37.78
C ALA A 382 -0.55 34.26 -38.60
N ASP A 383 -0.41 34.25 -39.94
CA ASP A 383 -1.58 34.08 -40.81
C ASP A 383 -2.03 32.60 -40.91
N GLU A 384 -3.15 32.34 -41.63
CA GLU A 384 -3.72 30.98 -41.73
C GLU A 384 -2.77 29.98 -42.41
N ASP A 385 -1.99 30.40 -43.39
CA ASP A 385 -1.06 29.53 -44.12
C ASP A 385 0.19 29.25 -43.26
N GLU A 386 0.73 30.26 -42.61
CA GLU A 386 1.84 30.12 -41.67
C GLU A 386 1.48 29.28 -40.46
N ALA A 387 0.24 29.41 -39.97
CA ALA A 387 -0.26 28.59 -38.86
C ALA A 387 -0.23 27.07 -39.19
N ALA A 388 -0.60 26.70 -40.41
CA ALA A 388 -0.57 25.28 -40.84
C ALA A 388 0.86 24.71 -40.86
N ASP A 389 1.83 25.49 -41.33
CA ASP A 389 3.24 25.07 -41.31
C ASP A 389 3.79 24.99 -39.89
N MET A 390 3.42 25.93 -39.01
CA MET A 390 3.80 25.91 -37.59
C MET A 390 3.25 24.69 -36.86
N PHE A 391 2.01 24.26 -37.10
CA PHE A 391 1.46 23.03 -36.52
C PHE A 391 2.22 21.79 -36.99
N SER A 392 2.60 21.73 -38.26
CA SER A 392 3.39 20.58 -38.75
C SER A 392 4.77 20.49 -38.10
N GLU A 393 5.42 21.62 -37.84
CA GLU A 393 6.70 21.68 -37.12
C GLU A 393 6.55 21.36 -35.63
N LEU A 394 5.43 21.76 -34.99
CA LEU A 394 5.10 21.35 -33.61
C LEU A 394 4.94 19.85 -33.49
N GLU A 395 4.16 19.22 -34.37
CA GLU A 395 3.99 17.76 -34.38
C GLU A 395 5.32 17.03 -34.55
N ARG A 396 6.19 17.54 -35.45
CA ARG A 396 7.54 17.00 -35.63
C ARG A 396 8.39 17.19 -34.37
N GLY A 397 8.33 18.37 -33.74
CA GLY A 397 9.00 18.68 -32.49
C GLY A 397 8.54 17.79 -31.36
N GLN A 398 7.23 17.54 -31.25
CA GLN A 398 6.64 16.66 -30.26
C GLN A 398 7.13 15.21 -30.41
N GLN A 399 7.09 14.65 -31.63
CA GLN A 399 7.61 13.29 -31.90
C GLN A 399 9.10 13.17 -31.53
N ASN A 400 9.90 14.21 -31.77
CA ASN A 400 11.30 14.25 -31.38
C ASN A 400 11.45 14.33 -29.86
N THR A 401 10.63 15.12 -29.18
CA THR A 401 10.61 15.24 -27.71
C THR A 401 10.22 13.91 -27.05
N GLU A 402 9.22 13.21 -27.59
CA GLU A 402 8.84 11.88 -27.12
C GLU A 402 9.98 10.86 -27.28
N LYS A 403 10.66 10.86 -28.45
CA LYS A 403 11.83 9.99 -28.67
C LYS A 403 12.96 10.30 -27.68
N ILE A 404 13.28 11.58 -27.47
CA ILE A 404 14.29 12.01 -26.50
C ILE A 404 13.88 11.60 -25.09
N THR A 405 12.62 11.79 -24.71
CA THR A 405 12.10 11.38 -23.40
C THR A 405 12.22 9.86 -23.21
N GLN A 406 11.93 9.05 -24.21
CA GLN A 406 12.11 7.61 -24.15
C GLN A 406 13.60 7.21 -23.99
N ILE A 407 14.49 7.91 -24.67
CA ILE A 407 15.94 7.70 -24.50
C ILE A 407 16.37 8.06 -23.06
N ILE A 408 15.92 9.21 -22.54
CA ILE A 408 16.23 9.65 -21.17
C ILE A 408 15.69 8.66 -20.14
N LYS A 409 14.44 8.22 -20.27
CA LYS A 409 13.85 7.21 -19.38
C LYS A 409 14.64 5.92 -19.28
N LYS A 410 15.40 5.57 -20.32
CA LYS A 410 16.28 4.41 -20.36
C LYS A 410 17.72 4.68 -19.91
N ARG A 411 18.07 5.93 -19.55
CA ARG A 411 19.37 6.24 -18.97
C ARG A 411 19.34 6.06 -17.45
N ALA A 412 20.18 5.20 -16.93
CA ALA A 412 20.28 4.89 -15.51
C ALA A 412 21.68 5.24 -14.96
N ILE A 413 21.71 5.71 -13.71
CA ILE A 413 22.95 5.89 -12.97
C ILE A 413 22.82 5.26 -11.59
N VAL A 414 23.84 4.49 -11.19
CA VAL A 414 23.88 3.76 -9.92
C VAL A 414 24.92 4.37 -9.01
N PHE A 415 24.50 4.79 -7.84
CA PHE A 415 25.35 5.41 -6.82
C PHE A 415 25.57 4.46 -5.65
N PRO A 416 26.80 3.96 -5.42
CA PRO A 416 27.11 3.34 -4.15
C PRO A 416 27.17 4.38 -3.03
N SER A 417 26.78 4.00 -1.81
CA SER A 417 26.84 4.88 -0.64
C SER A 417 27.55 4.20 0.54
N GLY A 418 28.10 5.02 1.43
CA GLY A 418 28.76 4.60 2.65
C GLY A 418 30.24 4.99 2.71
N THR A 419 30.66 5.40 3.90
CA THR A 419 32.06 5.77 4.18
C THR A 419 33.01 4.61 4.00
N GLU A 420 32.60 3.38 4.23
CA GLU A 420 33.39 2.15 4.09
C GLU A 420 33.68 1.85 2.61
N VAL A 421 32.74 2.14 1.71
CA VAL A 421 32.96 2.01 0.25
C VAL A 421 33.87 3.13 -0.25
N GLU A 422 33.71 4.37 0.23
CA GLU A 422 34.55 5.51 -0.12
C GLU A 422 36.02 5.26 0.31
N ALA A 423 36.23 4.69 1.51
CA ALA A 423 37.55 4.36 2.03
C ALA A 423 38.20 3.13 1.35
N GLY A 424 37.44 2.40 0.52
CA GLY A 424 37.90 1.17 -0.11
C GLY A 424 38.03 -0.02 0.86
N GLU A 425 37.37 0.07 2.02
CA GLU A 425 37.33 -1.02 3.01
C GLU A 425 36.39 -2.14 2.57
N ILE A 426 35.35 -1.78 1.80
CA ILE A 426 34.37 -2.70 1.20
C ILE A 426 34.35 -2.48 -0.31
N GLU A 427 34.45 -3.58 -1.07
CA GLU A 427 34.31 -3.54 -2.53
C GLU A 427 32.84 -3.35 -2.93
N ASP A 428 32.57 -2.41 -3.84
CA ASP A 428 31.23 -2.20 -4.40
C ASP A 428 30.91 -3.28 -5.42
N THR A 429 30.15 -4.26 -5.00
CA THR A 429 29.64 -5.36 -5.84
C THR A 429 28.22 -5.08 -6.38
N ASN A 430 27.54 -4.07 -5.84
CA ASN A 430 26.15 -3.73 -6.21
C ASN A 430 26.08 -2.97 -7.52
N THR A 431 26.93 -1.97 -7.71
CA THR A 431 26.95 -1.15 -8.93
C THR A 431 27.22 -1.99 -10.19
N PRO A 432 28.23 -2.87 -10.25
CA PRO A 432 28.44 -3.74 -11.40
C PRO A 432 27.26 -4.67 -11.69
N LEU A 433 26.67 -5.26 -10.64
CA LEU A 433 25.48 -6.12 -10.75
C LEU A 433 24.30 -5.40 -11.40
N LEU A 434 23.95 -4.21 -10.88
CA LEU A 434 22.81 -3.43 -11.38
C LEU A 434 23.06 -2.94 -12.80
N ILE A 435 24.26 -2.46 -13.13
CA ILE A 435 24.63 -2.03 -14.48
C ILE A 435 24.48 -3.20 -15.48
N SER A 436 24.98 -4.39 -15.13
CA SER A 436 24.84 -5.57 -16.00
C SER A 436 23.37 -5.88 -16.28
N LYS A 437 22.56 -6.03 -15.23
CA LYS A 437 21.13 -6.36 -15.36
C LYS A 437 20.32 -5.28 -16.10
N LEU A 438 20.57 -4.00 -15.81
CA LEU A 438 19.91 -2.90 -16.51
C LEU A 438 20.29 -2.86 -18.00
N THR A 439 21.56 -3.11 -18.32
CA THR A 439 22.05 -3.14 -19.70
C THR A 439 21.44 -4.30 -20.48
N GLU A 440 21.35 -5.48 -19.89
CA GLU A 440 20.66 -6.65 -20.46
C GLU A 440 19.17 -6.36 -20.74
N ALA A 441 18.53 -5.52 -19.92
CA ALA A 441 17.16 -5.08 -20.10
C ALA A 441 16.98 -3.90 -21.08
N GLY A 442 18.06 -3.44 -21.72
CA GLY A 442 18.06 -2.37 -22.73
C GLY A 442 18.09 -0.94 -22.17
N PHE A 443 18.61 -0.77 -20.93
CA PHE A 443 18.95 0.53 -20.38
C PHE A 443 20.41 0.88 -20.69
N THR A 444 20.70 2.18 -20.75
CA THR A 444 22.07 2.69 -20.77
C THR A 444 22.44 3.04 -19.33
N ALA A 445 23.17 2.17 -18.67
CA ALA A 445 23.49 2.31 -17.25
C ALA A 445 24.97 2.59 -17.01
N GLU A 446 25.28 3.48 -16.06
CA GLU A 446 26.65 3.81 -15.68
C GLU A 446 26.80 3.98 -14.17
N ALA A 447 28.04 3.94 -13.68
CA ALA A 447 28.38 4.13 -12.29
C ALA A 447 28.45 5.62 -11.95
N GLY A 448 27.76 6.01 -10.90
CA GLY A 448 27.89 7.31 -10.26
C GLY A 448 29.04 7.35 -9.23
N PRO A 449 29.43 8.54 -8.77
CA PRO A 449 30.40 8.65 -7.69
C PRO A 449 29.81 8.17 -6.36
N VAL A 450 30.66 7.65 -5.47
CA VAL A 450 30.27 7.25 -4.11
C VAL A 450 29.59 8.42 -3.39
N LEU A 451 28.44 8.14 -2.76
CA LEU A 451 27.70 9.12 -1.98
C LEU A 451 28.17 9.10 -0.53
N LYS A 452 28.59 10.26 -0.03
CA LYS A 452 29.05 10.44 1.36
C LYS A 452 27.83 10.49 2.30
N ASP A 453 28.07 10.13 3.56
CA ASP A 453 27.08 10.19 4.63
C ASP A 453 26.83 11.65 5.11
N ASP A 454 26.41 12.49 4.16
CA ASP A 454 26.02 13.89 4.34
C ASP A 454 24.78 14.18 3.49
N LEU A 455 23.69 14.55 4.14
CA LEU A 455 22.39 14.69 3.51
C LEU A 455 22.35 15.76 2.39
N ASP A 456 23.06 16.89 2.58
CA ASP A 456 23.05 17.98 1.60
C ASP A 456 23.90 17.63 0.37
N LEU A 457 25.08 17.02 0.59
CA LEU A 457 25.93 16.54 -0.49
C LEU A 457 25.27 15.40 -1.28
N PHE A 458 24.64 14.47 -0.57
CA PHE A 458 23.91 13.34 -1.14
C PHE A 458 22.78 13.85 -2.06
N THR A 459 21.89 14.66 -1.50
CA THR A 459 20.76 15.27 -2.26
C THR A 459 21.27 16.09 -3.45
N GLY A 460 22.34 16.87 -3.27
CA GLY A 460 22.93 17.69 -4.33
C GLY A 460 23.48 16.87 -5.50
N LYS A 461 24.08 15.70 -5.25
CA LYS A 461 24.56 14.79 -6.30
C LYS A 461 23.40 14.16 -7.08
N LEU A 462 22.32 13.73 -6.38
CA LEU A 462 21.13 13.20 -7.04
C LEU A 462 20.47 14.27 -7.92
N ARG A 463 20.37 15.52 -7.45
CA ARG A 463 19.81 16.62 -8.24
C ARG A 463 20.63 16.89 -9.52
N ARG A 464 21.96 16.89 -9.42
CA ARG A 464 22.82 17.05 -10.60
C ARG A 464 22.66 15.93 -11.62
N ALA A 465 22.43 14.69 -11.16
CA ALA A 465 22.16 13.60 -12.07
C ALA A 465 20.79 13.76 -12.78
N MET A 466 19.79 14.26 -12.07
CA MET A 466 18.49 14.63 -12.71
C MET A 466 18.69 15.70 -13.79
N ASP A 467 19.48 16.76 -13.49
CA ASP A 467 19.82 17.80 -14.47
C ASP A 467 20.65 17.24 -15.65
N GLY A 468 21.39 16.13 -15.42
CA GLY A 468 22.16 15.37 -16.42
C GLY A 468 21.32 14.47 -17.32
N ALA A 469 19.98 14.56 -17.24
CA ALA A 469 19.03 13.82 -18.05
C ALA A 469 19.15 12.29 -17.87
N TYR A 470 19.20 11.81 -16.63
CA TYR A 470 18.99 10.39 -16.29
C TYR A 470 17.54 10.16 -15.88
N GLY A 471 16.92 9.15 -16.47
CA GLY A 471 15.56 8.74 -16.16
C GLY A 471 15.45 7.82 -14.96
N VAL A 472 16.57 7.20 -14.54
CA VAL A 472 16.61 6.30 -13.37
C VAL A 472 17.84 6.59 -12.54
N LEU A 473 17.66 6.92 -11.27
CA LEU A 473 18.72 7.08 -10.28
C LEU A 473 18.55 6.02 -9.20
N ILE A 474 19.57 5.21 -9.00
CA ILE A 474 19.56 4.13 -8.00
C ILE A 474 20.66 4.41 -6.98
N THR A 475 20.33 4.35 -5.69
CA THR A 475 21.32 4.36 -4.61
C THR A 475 21.34 3.00 -3.95
N THR A 476 22.52 2.48 -3.61
CA THR A 476 22.70 1.24 -2.86
C THR A 476 23.34 1.52 -1.51
N GLY A 477 22.74 1.05 -0.43
CA GLY A 477 23.11 1.38 0.95
C GLY A 477 22.42 2.65 1.49
N GLY A 478 22.71 3.00 2.74
CA GLY A 478 22.17 4.20 3.41
C GLY A 478 20.64 4.18 3.64
N VAL A 479 20.02 3.00 3.67
CA VAL A 479 18.58 2.80 3.96
C VAL A 479 18.33 2.27 5.38
N GLY A 480 19.37 2.08 6.18
CA GLY A 480 19.32 1.56 7.53
C GLY A 480 18.65 2.49 8.54
N ALA A 481 18.69 2.09 9.82
CA ALA A 481 18.10 2.82 10.93
C ALA A 481 19.12 3.67 11.73
N GLU A 482 20.31 3.88 11.20
CA GLU A 482 21.35 4.72 11.80
C GLU A 482 21.23 6.20 11.36
N ASN A 483 21.87 7.11 12.11
CA ASN A 483 21.84 8.54 11.78
C ASN A 483 22.57 8.89 10.48
N LYS A 484 23.46 8.02 10.01
CA LYS A 484 24.27 8.19 8.79
C LYS A 484 23.56 7.68 7.52
N ASP A 485 22.40 7.06 7.64
CA ASP A 485 21.64 6.51 6.53
C ASP A 485 20.76 7.59 5.90
N PHE A 486 21.17 8.17 4.79
CA PHE A 486 20.50 9.34 4.18
C PHE A 486 19.84 9.07 2.84
N SER A 487 19.89 7.85 2.29
CA SER A 487 19.31 7.55 0.97
C SER A 487 17.83 7.86 0.89
N VAL A 488 17.05 7.45 1.88
CA VAL A 488 15.60 7.67 1.93
C VAL A 488 15.28 9.15 2.13
N GLU A 489 15.96 9.82 3.05
CA GLU A 489 15.76 11.24 3.37
C GLU A 489 16.13 12.14 2.19
N SER A 490 17.15 11.77 1.42
CA SER A 490 17.54 12.51 0.21
C SER A 490 16.49 12.40 -0.88
N ILE A 491 15.89 11.23 -1.06
CA ILE A 491 14.78 11.05 -2.01
C ILE A 491 13.55 11.84 -1.55
N LEU A 492 13.19 11.79 -0.26
CA LEU A 492 12.06 12.57 0.29
C LEU A 492 12.24 14.08 0.16
N ARG A 493 13.48 14.59 0.17
CA ARG A 493 13.76 16.00 -0.11
C ARG A 493 13.54 16.38 -1.58
N LEU A 494 13.73 15.44 -2.50
CA LEU A 494 13.53 15.67 -3.94
C LEU A 494 12.08 15.41 -4.34
N ASP A 495 11.46 14.39 -3.77
CA ASP A 495 10.04 14.03 -3.91
C ASP A 495 9.43 13.83 -2.51
N PRO A 496 8.75 14.85 -1.93
CA PRO A 496 8.09 14.72 -0.63
C PRO A 496 6.99 13.66 -0.58
N THR A 497 6.50 13.23 -1.74
CA THR A 497 5.47 12.18 -1.88
C THR A 497 6.06 10.81 -2.25
N ALA A 498 7.38 10.62 -2.10
CA ALA A 498 8.02 9.34 -2.38
C ALA A 498 7.43 8.21 -1.53
N ALA A 499 7.21 7.05 -2.14
CA ALA A 499 6.75 5.85 -1.45
C ALA A 499 7.90 5.25 -0.61
N THR A 500 7.69 5.14 0.71
CA THR A 500 8.74 4.69 1.65
C THR A 500 8.27 3.56 2.57
N PRO A 501 7.91 2.37 2.05
CA PRO A 501 7.47 1.25 2.87
C PRO A 501 8.58 0.72 3.77
N TYR A 502 8.23 0.30 4.98
CA TYR A 502 9.16 -0.32 5.92
C TYR A 502 9.49 -1.76 5.51
N ILE A 503 10.75 -2.16 5.64
CA ILE A 503 11.21 -3.56 5.59
C ILE A 503 11.10 -4.18 6.98
N ALA A 504 11.55 -3.44 8.00
CA ALA A 504 11.45 -3.83 9.41
C ALA A 504 11.27 -2.58 10.29
N LYS A 505 10.50 -2.72 11.37
CA LYS A 505 10.32 -1.66 12.38
C LYS A 505 11.07 -2.01 13.66
N PHE A 506 11.63 -1.00 14.33
CA PHE A 506 12.38 -1.12 15.57
C PHE A 506 11.88 -0.10 16.59
N LYS A 507 12.11 -0.39 17.87
CA LYS A 507 11.92 0.62 18.91
C LYS A 507 13.10 1.58 18.90
N VAL A 508 12.80 2.87 18.73
CA VAL A 508 13.80 3.94 18.75
C VAL A 508 14.53 3.95 20.11
N GLY A 509 15.87 3.97 20.06
CA GLY A 509 16.71 4.00 21.27
C GLY A 509 17.18 2.63 21.77
N GLU A 510 16.75 1.53 21.19
CA GLU A 510 17.30 0.20 21.46
C GLU A 510 18.52 -0.09 20.56
N GLY A 511 19.68 -0.38 21.15
CA GLY A 511 20.92 -0.68 20.42
C GLY A 511 21.41 0.51 19.59
N ARG A 512 21.67 0.25 18.28
CA ARG A 512 22.14 1.26 17.30
C ARG A 512 20.99 2.00 16.61
N HIS A 513 19.73 1.60 16.85
CA HIS A 513 18.58 2.12 16.15
C HIS A 513 18.22 3.53 16.58
N ARG A 514 18.32 4.48 15.65
CA ARG A 514 17.97 5.90 15.85
C ARG A 514 16.70 6.30 15.09
N LYS A 515 16.28 5.47 14.13
CA LYS A 515 15.06 5.61 13.34
C LYS A 515 14.10 4.47 13.66
N GLU A 516 12.84 4.62 13.32
CA GLU A 516 11.76 3.65 13.60
C GLU A 516 11.92 2.32 12.84
N GLY A 517 12.82 2.24 11.86
CA GLY A 517 13.03 1.03 11.10
C GLY A 517 13.87 1.21 9.86
N ILE A 518 14.05 0.12 9.14
CA ILE A 518 14.65 0.06 7.80
C ILE A 518 13.54 0.23 6.78
N ARG A 519 13.70 1.13 5.83
CA ARG A 519 12.74 1.36 4.75
C ARG A 519 13.49 1.66 3.45
N ILE A 520 12.91 1.27 2.31
CA ILE A 520 13.36 1.71 1.00
C ILE A 520 12.62 2.99 0.60
N ALA A 521 13.02 3.58 -0.52
CA ALA A 521 12.28 4.71 -1.10
C ALA A 521 12.20 4.57 -2.62
N VAL A 522 11.05 4.89 -3.18
CA VAL A 522 10.87 5.12 -4.61
C VAL A 522 10.20 6.47 -4.79
N GLY A 523 10.89 7.41 -5.44
CA GLY A 523 10.42 8.74 -5.76
C GLY A 523 10.26 8.94 -7.26
N GLN A 524 9.50 9.96 -7.65
CA GLN A 524 9.28 10.34 -9.03
C GLN A 524 9.34 11.87 -9.15
N VAL A 525 10.30 12.39 -9.91
CA VAL A 525 10.41 13.83 -10.18
C VAL A 525 10.43 14.04 -11.70
N GLY A 526 9.37 14.62 -12.24
CA GLY A 526 9.15 14.64 -13.67
C GLY A 526 9.17 13.23 -14.27
N PHE A 527 10.07 12.96 -15.20
CA PHE A 527 10.26 11.62 -15.79
C PHE A 527 11.36 10.79 -15.12
N THR A 528 12.02 11.31 -14.08
CA THR A 528 13.10 10.63 -13.37
C THR A 528 12.58 9.82 -12.20
N THR A 529 12.86 8.53 -12.18
CA THR A 529 12.58 7.62 -11.06
C THR A 529 13.81 7.54 -10.14
N LEU A 530 13.59 7.74 -8.84
CA LEU A 530 14.61 7.69 -7.79
C LEU A 530 14.37 6.43 -6.95
N VAL A 531 15.38 5.60 -6.75
CA VAL A 531 15.23 4.33 -6.00
C VAL A 531 16.36 4.18 -4.98
N ALA A 532 16.01 3.97 -3.71
CA ALA A 532 16.95 3.61 -2.67
C ALA A 532 16.83 2.11 -2.35
N LEU A 533 17.92 1.35 -2.57
CA LEU A 533 18.03 -0.07 -2.29
C LEU A 533 18.94 -0.33 -1.08
N PRO A 534 18.83 -1.50 -0.42
CA PRO A 534 19.72 -1.91 0.66
C PRO A 534 21.18 -1.98 0.26
N GLY A 535 22.08 -2.14 1.28
CA GLY A 535 23.51 -2.34 1.08
C GLY A 535 23.91 -3.78 0.74
N PRO A 536 23.36 -4.81 1.39
CA PRO A 536 23.74 -6.20 1.16
C PRO A 536 23.51 -6.64 -0.29
N ASN A 537 24.52 -7.24 -0.93
CA ASN A 537 24.48 -7.62 -2.35
C ASN A 537 23.38 -8.64 -2.67
N ASP A 538 23.12 -9.59 -1.78
CA ASP A 538 22.05 -10.58 -1.96
C ASP A 538 20.65 -9.95 -1.96
N GLU A 539 20.45 -8.86 -1.23
CA GLU A 539 19.21 -8.09 -1.20
C GLU A 539 19.05 -7.24 -2.46
N VAL A 540 20.13 -6.61 -2.93
CA VAL A 540 20.13 -5.86 -4.21
C VAL A 540 19.87 -6.80 -5.39
N ALA A 541 20.51 -7.97 -5.42
CA ALA A 541 20.30 -8.97 -6.46
C ALA A 541 18.84 -9.44 -6.53
N LEU A 542 18.21 -9.65 -5.38
CA LEU A 542 16.81 -10.02 -5.27
C LEU A 542 15.88 -8.92 -5.80
N CYS A 543 16.19 -7.66 -5.51
CA CYS A 543 15.41 -6.51 -5.94
C CYS A 543 15.58 -6.16 -7.43
N ALA A 544 16.71 -6.48 -8.03
CA ALA A 544 17.07 -6.00 -9.38
C ALA A 544 16.07 -6.41 -10.46
N ASP A 545 15.62 -7.66 -10.47
CA ASP A 545 14.67 -8.15 -11.49
C ASP A 545 13.29 -7.49 -11.34
N CYS A 546 12.80 -7.34 -10.11
CA CYS A 546 11.55 -6.63 -9.81
C CYS A 546 11.64 -5.14 -10.17
N LEU A 547 12.76 -4.49 -9.87
CA LEU A 547 13.01 -3.10 -10.24
C LEU A 547 12.94 -2.92 -11.77
N ILE A 548 13.65 -3.75 -12.52
CA ILE A 548 13.70 -3.69 -13.99
C ILE A 548 12.31 -3.96 -14.60
N GLU A 549 11.59 -4.94 -14.07
CA GLU A 549 10.22 -5.22 -14.49
C GLU A 549 9.33 -3.99 -14.28
N GLY A 550 9.41 -3.36 -13.09
CA GLY A 550 8.62 -2.17 -12.76
C GLY A 550 8.94 -0.98 -13.64
N LEU A 551 10.22 -0.70 -13.88
CA LEU A 551 10.67 0.36 -14.77
C LEU A 551 10.21 0.13 -16.21
N THR A 552 10.27 -1.11 -16.69
CA THR A 552 9.88 -1.48 -18.07
C THR A 552 8.36 -1.41 -18.26
N LYS A 553 7.58 -1.85 -17.27
CA LYS A 553 6.11 -1.82 -17.28
C LYS A 553 5.53 -0.47 -16.90
N GLY A 554 6.36 0.48 -16.42
CA GLY A 554 5.92 1.80 -15.99
C GLY A 554 5.02 1.75 -14.75
N TRP A 555 5.36 0.88 -13.76
CA TRP A 555 4.62 0.85 -12.48
C TRP A 555 4.71 2.20 -11.78
N SER A 556 3.67 2.54 -11.03
CA SER A 556 3.72 3.69 -10.13
C SER A 556 4.81 3.50 -9.07
N LYS A 557 5.27 4.59 -8.47
CA LYS A 557 6.29 4.54 -7.41
C LYS A 557 5.79 3.74 -6.19
N GLU A 558 4.50 3.79 -5.92
CA GLU A 558 3.83 3.06 -4.84
C GLU A 558 3.87 1.54 -5.09
N VAL A 559 3.49 1.11 -6.29
CA VAL A 559 3.52 -0.30 -6.68
C VAL A 559 4.94 -0.85 -6.67
N LEU A 560 5.89 -0.10 -7.24
CA LEU A 560 7.29 -0.53 -7.29
C LEU A 560 7.88 -0.65 -5.89
N ALA A 561 7.69 0.37 -5.04
CA ALA A 561 8.16 0.35 -3.66
C ALA A 561 7.53 -0.80 -2.84
N GLY A 562 6.21 -0.99 -2.96
CA GLY A 562 5.50 -2.06 -2.26
C GLY A 562 6.00 -3.46 -2.62
N ARG A 563 6.25 -3.72 -3.92
CA ARG A 563 6.80 -5.01 -4.38
C ARG A 563 8.23 -5.25 -3.92
N LEU A 564 9.08 -4.23 -3.99
CA LEU A 564 10.46 -4.31 -3.50
C LEU A 564 10.50 -4.56 -1.99
N ALA A 565 9.70 -3.84 -1.20
CA ALA A 565 9.63 -4.04 0.24
C ALA A 565 9.15 -5.44 0.61
N LYS A 566 8.16 -5.98 -0.10
CA LYS A 566 7.67 -7.34 0.10
C LYS A 566 8.78 -8.38 -0.08
N LEU A 567 9.54 -8.31 -1.17
CA LEU A 567 10.66 -9.23 -1.42
C LEU A 567 11.70 -9.18 -0.30
N LEU A 568 12.03 -7.97 0.17
CA LEU A 568 13.01 -7.79 1.25
C LEU A 568 12.50 -8.31 2.60
N ARG A 569 11.21 -8.18 2.91
CA ARG A 569 10.60 -8.75 4.12
C ARG A 569 10.59 -10.29 4.10
N GLU A 570 10.25 -10.88 2.97
CA GLU A 570 10.29 -12.33 2.78
C GLU A 570 11.71 -12.85 3.01
N ARG A 571 12.72 -12.18 2.43
CA ARG A 571 14.12 -12.52 2.62
C ARG A 571 14.59 -12.38 4.07
N LEU A 572 14.17 -11.31 4.75
CA LEU A 572 14.48 -11.10 6.17
C LEU A 572 13.91 -12.22 7.05
N THR A 573 12.65 -12.60 6.79
CA THR A 573 11.98 -13.69 7.50
C THR A 573 12.70 -15.03 7.32
N GLU A 574 13.15 -15.34 6.11
CA GLU A 574 13.95 -16.54 5.82
C GLU A 574 15.28 -16.55 6.59
N LYS A 575 16.00 -15.41 6.60
CA LYS A 575 17.26 -15.27 7.35
C LYS A 575 17.05 -15.51 8.85
N MET A 576 15.97 -14.96 9.43
CA MET A 576 15.63 -15.16 10.84
C MET A 576 15.27 -16.61 11.16
N ALA A 577 14.49 -17.27 10.32
CA ALA A 577 14.15 -18.68 10.48
C ALA A 577 15.37 -19.61 10.38
N GLY A 578 16.32 -19.30 9.50
CA GLY A 578 17.59 -20.02 9.36
C GLY A 578 18.47 -19.92 10.61
N HIS A 579 18.56 -18.74 11.23
CA HIS A 579 19.32 -18.54 12.47
C HIS A 579 18.76 -19.33 13.66
N HIS A 580 17.44 -19.46 13.78
CA HIS A 580 16.81 -20.27 14.82
C HIS A 580 17.10 -21.76 14.66
N ARG A 581 17.14 -22.28 13.43
CA ARG A 581 17.51 -23.69 13.18
C ARG A 581 18.97 -23.98 13.56
N HIS A 582 19.91 -23.10 13.22
CA HIS A 582 21.31 -23.27 13.59
C HIS A 582 21.58 -23.17 15.10
N GLN A 583 20.80 -22.39 15.86
CA GLN A 583 20.90 -22.35 17.32
C GLN A 583 20.37 -23.62 17.98
N ILE A 584 19.32 -24.24 17.43
CA ILE A 584 18.76 -25.51 17.93
C ILE A 584 19.73 -26.65 17.62
N ASP A 585 20.32 -26.70 16.43
CA ASP A 585 21.29 -27.73 16.06
C ASP A 585 22.60 -27.64 16.86
N ASN A 586 23.08 -26.44 17.19
CA ASN A 586 24.27 -26.25 18.02
C ASN A 586 24.02 -26.64 19.51
N HIS A 587 22.81 -26.38 20.06
CA HIS A 587 22.47 -26.83 21.40
C HIS A 587 22.34 -28.37 21.48
N SER A 588 21.86 -29.02 20.41
CA SER A 588 21.77 -30.49 20.36
C SER A 588 23.14 -31.16 20.19
N LEU A 589 24.17 -30.46 19.70
CA LEU A 589 25.54 -30.97 19.56
C LEU A 589 26.37 -30.75 20.84
N GLU A 590 26.07 -29.74 21.66
CA GLU A 590 26.74 -29.50 22.94
C GLU A 590 26.27 -30.44 24.06
N ASP A 591 25.03 -30.93 24.02
CA ASP A 591 24.49 -31.89 24.98
C ASP A 591 24.96 -33.35 24.70
N ASN A 592 25.40 -33.68 23.48
CA ASN A 592 25.94 -34.98 23.13
C ASN A 592 27.45 -35.16 23.42
N ASN A 593 28.13 -34.13 23.93
CA ASN A 593 29.57 -34.17 24.29
C ASN A 593 29.81 -34.15 25.81
N LYS A 594 28.80 -34.43 26.61
CA LYS A 594 28.90 -34.50 28.08
C LYS A 594 28.49 -35.84 28.68
N ASP A 595 28.71 -36.94 27.97
CA ASP A 595 28.68 -38.31 28.54
C ASP A 595 30.05 -38.99 28.34
#